data_924d283935b896823214c50f23fbb2d7
#
_entry.id   924d283935b896823214c50f23fbb2d7
#
_cell.length_a   1.000
_cell.length_b   1.000
_cell.length_c   1.000
_cell.angle_alpha   90.00
_cell.angle_beta   90.00
_cell.angle_gamma   90.00
#
_symmetry.space_group_name_H-M   'P 1'
#
loop_
_entity.id
_entity.type
_entity.pdbx_description
1 polymer ?
#
loop_
_entity_poly.entity_id
_entity_poly.type
_entity_poly.pdbx_seq_one_letter_code
_entity_poly.pdbx_strand_id
1 'polypeptide(L)'
;VLKKLEPSTSDQGAKKLVGVAVAYIQTENESFLKNNSIVTPQWASGYYLKNMSRGEACGTKIIRQSTFAGPATATLSVKEGVNASWSSNTNVSAEVVSTGLGFNVTKSYEVSDTYQIKVPSGKTYTIVARPYYQTYNFDVWYDPIIGSDYKAGYGNAFKPIGVCFYYYE
;
A
#
# COMPACT_ATOMS: atom_id res chain seq x y z
N VAL A 1 4.20 0.72 -16.75
CA VAL A 1 2.89 1.06 -17.35
C VAL A 1 2.24 2.08 -16.46
N LEU A 2 2.07 3.32 -16.94
CA LEU A 2 1.41 4.41 -16.21
C LEU A 2 -0.11 4.15 -16.18
N LYS A 3 -0.65 3.85 -15.02
CA LYS A 3 -2.09 3.76 -14.82
C LYS A 3 -2.59 5.10 -14.28
N LYS A 4 -3.52 5.73 -14.99
CA LYS A 4 -4.18 6.95 -14.56
C LYS A 4 -5.19 6.59 -13.48
N LEU A 5 -4.91 6.97 -12.23
CA LEU A 5 -5.86 6.88 -11.12
C LEU A 5 -6.58 8.22 -10.98
N GLU A 6 -7.89 8.18 -10.77
CA GLU A 6 -8.66 9.38 -10.50
C GLU A 6 -8.27 9.99 -9.14
N PRO A 7 -8.09 11.31 -9.04
CA PRO A 7 -7.66 11.94 -7.80
C PRO A 7 -8.80 11.97 -6.79
N SER A 8 -8.61 11.36 -5.63
CA SER A 8 -9.41 11.76 -4.48
C SER A 8 -8.99 13.17 -4.09
N THR A 9 -9.93 14.10 -4.15
CA THR A 9 -9.75 15.49 -3.75
C THR A 9 -9.45 15.55 -2.25
N SER A 10 -8.19 15.63 -1.87
CA SER A 10 -7.77 15.95 -0.52
C SER A 10 -6.80 17.12 -0.52
N ASP A 11 -7.33 18.22 -0.18
CA ASP A 11 -6.86 19.37 0.59
C ASP A 11 -5.34 19.67 0.57
N GLN A 12 -4.96 20.48 -0.39
CA GLN A 12 -3.77 21.30 -0.37
C GLN A 12 -4.12 22.78 -0.63
N GLY A 13 -5.13 23.33 0.06
CA GLY A 13 -5.50 24.73 -0.14
C GLY A 13 -5.70 25.06 -1.64
N ALA A 14 -5.83 26.29 -2.05
CA ALA A 14 -6.20 26.73 -3.39
C ALA A 14 -5.32 26.27 -4.60
N LYS A 15 -4.52 25.19 -4.46
CA LYS A 15 -3.68 24.66 -5.53
C LYS A 15 -4.42 23.67 -6.40
N LYS A 16 -4.31 23.83 -7.72
CA LYS A 16 -4.93 22.94 -8.70
C LYS A 16 -4.07 21.69 -8.91
N LEU A 17 -4.64 20.49 -8.70
CA LEU A 17 -4.01 19.24 -9.08
C LEU A 17 -3.87 19.16 -10.61
N VAL A 18 -2.67 18.97 -11.13
CA VAL A 18 -2.37 18.90 -12.55
C VAL A 18 -2.15 17.46 -13.01
N GLY A 19 -1.63 16.59 -12.17
CA GLY A 19 -1.43 15.18 -12.54
C GLY A 19 -1.01 14.28 -11.39
N VAL A 20 -1.11 12.97 -11.67
CA VAL A 20 -0.70 11.89 -10.76
C VAL A 20 0.14 10.89 -11.54
N ALA A 21 1.27 10.50 -10.99
CA ALA A 21 2.10 9.41 -11.48
C ALA A 21 2.29 8.37 -10.36
N VAL A 22 2.24 7.09 -10.72
CA VAL A 22 2.44 6.00 -9.77
C VAL A 22 3.64 5.18 -10.19
N ALA A 23 4.54 4.97 -9.26
CA ALA A 23 5.71 4.14 -9.44
C ALA A 23 5.63 2.89 -8.57
N TYR A 24 5.86 1.75 -9.17
CA TYR A 24 5.87 0.46 -8.52
C TYR A 24 7.30 0.06 -8.15
N ILE A 25 7.48 -0.47 -6.96
CA ILE A 25 8.66 -1.29 -6.69
C ILE A 25 8.42 -2.61 -7.40
N GLN A 26 9.24 -2.93 -8.38
CA GLN A 26 9.37 -4.32 -8.82
C GLN A 26 10.01 -5.09 -7.68
N THR A 27 9.18 -5.71 -6.84
CA THR A 27 9.69 -6.72 -5.92
C THR A 27 10.16 -7.89 -6.76
N GLU A 28 11.47 -7.97 -6.96
CA GLU A 28 12.08 -9.23 -7.36
C GLU A 28 11.70 -10.27 -6.30
N ASN A 29 10.89 -11.24 -6.71
CA ASN A 29 10.54 -12.49 -6.06
C ASN A 29 9.03 -12.72 -5.84
N GLU A 30 8.26 -12.74 -6.93
CA GLU A 30 7.04 -13.55 -6.93
C GLU A 30 7.35 -15.06 -6.81
N SER A 31 8.61 -15.46 -6.93
CA SER A 31 9.02 -16.86 -6.81
C SER A 31 8.98 -17.40 -5.36
N PHE A 32 9.00 -16.51 -4.36
CA PHE A 32 8.90 -16.92 -2.96
C PHE A 32 7.51 -17.37 -2.52
N LEU A 33 6.47 -16.95 -3.24
CA LEU A 33 5.09 -17.28 -2.90
C LEU A 33 4.64 -18.66 -3.45
N LYS A 34 5.42 -19.28 -4.33
CA LYS A 34 5.05 -20.60 -4.90
C LYS A 34 5.48 -21.81 -4.07
N ASN A 35 6.40 -21.66 -3.13
CA ASN A 35 7.01 -22.80 -2.43
C ASN A 35 6.85 -22.85 -0.92
N ASN A 36 6.16 -21.88 -0.30
CA ASN A 36 5.79 -21.97 1.10
C ASN A 36 4.26 -22.05 1.25
N SER A 37 3.67 -23.10 0.73
CA SER A 37 2.47 -23.64 1.34
C SER A 37 2.90 -24.11 2.72
N ILE A 38 2.85 -23.24 3.72
CA ILE A 38 2.83 -23.65 5.11
C ILE A 38 1.52 -24.42 5.24
N VAL A 39 1.64 -25.75 5.13
CA VAL A 39 0.56 -26.66 5.48
C VAL A 39 0.38 -26.49 6.98
N THR A 40 -0.51 -25.56 7.40
CA THR A 40 -1.02 -25.59 8.77
C THR A 40 -1.66 -26.97 8.93
N PRO A 41 -1.24 -27.73 9.93
CA PRO A 41 -1.83 -29.03 10.15
C PRO A 41 -3.35 -28.88 10.29
N GLN A 42 -4.10 -29.64 9.53
CA GLN A 42 -5.56 -29.60 9.43
C GLN A 42 -6.32 -29.85 10.76
N TRP A 43 -5.56 -30.15 11.83
CA TRP A 43 -6.05 -30.42 13.20
C TRP A 43 -5.74 -29.31 14.21
N ALA A 44 -5.09 -28.20 13.79
CA ALA A 44 -4.86 -27.06 14.68
C ALA A 44 -6.09 -26.18 14.73
N SER A 45 -6.79 -26.16 15.86
CA SER A 45 -7.84 -25.19 16.12
C SER A 45 -7.29 -23.76 16.13
N GLY A 46 -8.09 -22.79 15.71
CA GLY A 46 -7.70 -21.38 15.77
C GLY A 46 -8.18 -20.54 14.59
N TYR A 47 -7.69 -19.32 14.56
CA TYR A 47 -8.02 -18.38 13.49
C TYR A 47 -7.27 -18.69 12.20
N TYR A 48 -7.95 -18.45 11.07
CA TYR A 48 -7.35 -18.49 9.73
C TYR A 48 -8.12 -17.54 8.79
N LEU A 49 -7.51 -17.24 7.63
CA LEU A 49 -8.08 -16.30 6.68
C LEU A 49 -8.73 -17.02 5.49
N LYS A 50 -9.85 -16.46 5.03
CA LYS A 50 -10.54 -16.86 3.79
C LYS A 50 -10.93 -15.64 2.96
N ASN A 51 -11.33 -15.89 1.71
CA ASN A 51 -11.93 -14.89 0.81
C ASN A 51 -11.09 -13.62 0.67
N MET A 52 -9.79 -13.78 0.45
CA MET A 52 -8.89 -12.66 0.28
C MET A 52 -9.13 -11.98 -1.07
N SER A 53 -9.27 -10.66 -1.05
CA SER A 53 -9.28 -9.81 -2.24
C SER A 53 -8.15 -8.80 -2.18
N ARG A 54 -7.65 -8.39 -3.34
CA ARG A 54 -6.54 -7.44 -3.50
C ARG A 54 -7.00 -6.23 -4.28
N GLY A 55 -6.44 -5.09 -3.93
CA GLY A 55 -6.58 -3.83 -4.64
C GLY A 55 -5.32 -3.00 -4.51
N GLU A 56 -5.36 -1.78 -4.96
CA GLU A 56 -4.26 -0.84 -4.90
C GLU A 56 -4.78 0.55 -4.56
N ALA A 57 -4.05 1.31 -3.76
CA ALA A 57 -4.43 2.66 -3.37
C ALA A 57 -3.21 3.53 -3.01
N CYS A 58 -3.29 4.82 -3.33
CA CYS A 58 -2.37 5.80 -2.79
C CYS A 58 -2.78 6.15 -1.36
N GLY A 59 -1.78 6.23 -0.47
CA GLY A 59 -1.99 6.68 0.90
C GLY A 59 -2.28 8.19 0.97
N THR A 60 -2.74 8.63 2.13
CA THR A 60 -3.05 10.05 2.39
C THR A 60 -1.88 10.79 3.03
N LYS A 61 -1.01 10.09 3.73
CA LYS A 61 0.15 10.70 4.40
C LYS A 61 1.20 11.14 3.38
N ILE A 62 1.63 12.39 3.47
CA ILE A 62 2.74 12.91 2.68
C ILE A 62 4.04 12.39 3.27
N ILE A 63 4.87 11.72 2.46
CA ILE A 63 6.20 11.26 2.85
C ILE A 63 7.30 12.22 2.40
N ARG A 64 7.08 12.97 1.31
CA ARG A 64 7.96 14.03 0.84
C ARG A 64 7.21 15.02 -0.03
N GLN A 65 7.67 16.28 -0.02
CA GLN A 65 7.20 17.29 -0.99
C GLN A 65 8.28 18.31 -1.27
N SER A 66 8.21 18.92 -2.45
CA SER A 66 9.06 20.05 -2.83
C SER A 66 8.36 20.92 -3.87
N THR A 67 8.72 22.20 -3.88
CA THR A 67 8.15 23.19 -4.80
C THR A 67 9.25 23.73 -5.72
N PHE A 68 8.93 23.84 -7.00
CA PHE A 68 9.85 24.25 -8.06
C PHE A 68 9.25 25.35 -8.90
N ALA A 69 10.00 26.42 -9.13
CA ALA A 69 9.63 27.49 -10.05
C ALA A 69 10.22 27.23 -11.44
N GLY A 70 9.42 27.45 -12.48
CA GLY A 70 9.89 27.34 -13.86
C GLY A 70 10.60 28.59 -14.38
N PRO A 71 11.36 28.47 -15.50
CA PRO A 71 11.57 27.26 -16.26
C PRO A 71 12.60 26.34 -15.60
N ALA A 72 12.25 25.10 -15.33
CA ALA A 72 13.12 24.13 -14.68
C ALA A 72 12.66 22.68 -14.92
N THR A 73 13.57 21.74 -14.73
CA THR A 73 13.21 20.33 -14.54
C THR A 73 13.09 20.07 -13.04
N ALA A 74 11.87 19.87 -12.56
CA ALA A 74 11.62 19.50 -11.18
C ALA A 74 11.87 18.00 -11.00
N THR A 75 12.66 17.65 -10.00
CA THR A 75 12.98 16.26 -9.64
C THR A 75 12.72 16.05 -8.17
N LEU A 76 11.87 15.08 -7.82
CA LEU A 76 11.63 14.65 -6.47
C LEU A 76 11.99 13.18 -6.33
N SER A 77 13.03 12.90 -5.54
CA SER A 77 13.46 11.55 -5.19
C SER A 77 12.97 11.17 -3.80
N VAL A 78 12.47 9.97 -3.66
CA VAL A 78 11.98 9.39 -2.41
C VAL A 78 12.75 8.12 -2.11
N LYS A 79 13.19 7.97 -0.87
CA LYS A 79 13.69 6.72 -0.30
C LYS A 79 13.35 6.71 1.17
N GLU A 80 12.25 6.06 1.51
CA GLU A 80 11.66 6.12 2.86
C GLU A 80 11.15 4.75 3.30
N GLY A 81 11.27 4.47 4.62
CA GLY A 81 10.60 3.34 5.24
C GLY A 81 9.14 3.68 5.55
N VAL A 82 8.22 2.87 5.04
CA VAL A 82 6.79 3.03 5.27
C VAL A 82 6.26 1.79 5.98
N ASN A 83 5.54 1.97 7.08
CA ASN A 83 4.98 0.87 7.84
C ASN A 83 3.81 0.23 7.08
N ALA A 84 3.80 -1.10 7.03
CA ALA A 84 2.58 -1.83 6.76
C ALA A 84 1.58 -1.59 7.88
N SER A 85 0.30 -1.77 7.60
CA SER A 85 -0.76 -1.66 8.59
C SER A 85 -1.82 -2.72 8.36
N TRP A 86 -2.56 -3.05 9.40
CA TRP A 86 -3.68 -3.97 9.33
C TRP A 86 -4.68 -3.69 10.44
N SER A 87 -5.90 -4.12 10.25
CA SER A 87 -6.94 -4.09 11.27
C SER A 87 -7.91 -5.24 11.09
N SER A 88 -8.58 -5.63 12.17
CA SER A 88 -9.65 -6.62 12.17
C SER A 88 -10.62 -6.31 13.31
N ASN A 89 -11.87 -6.70 13.14
CA ASN A 89 -12.89 -6.68 14.20
C ASN A 89 -12.89 -7.96 15.05
N THR A 90 -11.83 -8.78 14.95
CA THR A 90 -11.65 -10.03 15.69
C THR A 90 -10.39 -9.97 16.56
N ASN A 91 -10.17 -11.02 17.36
CA ASN A 91 -8.93 -11.20 18.14
C ASN A 91 -7.84 -11.95 17.39
N VAL A 92 -7.89 -11.98 16.05
CA VAL A 92 -6.85 -12.60 15.23
C VAL A 92 -5.50 -11.92 15.47
N SER A 93 -4.42 -12.71 15.53
CA SER A 93 -3.07 -12.17 15.73
C SER A 93 -2.44 -11.65 14.43
N ALA A 94 -1.48 -10.74 14.56
CA ALA A 94 -0.68 -10.27 13.43
C ALA A 94 0.07 -11.41 12.71
N GLU A 95 0.47 -12.45 13.44
CA GLU A 95 1.15 -13.63 12.88
C GLU A 95 0.22 -14.42 11.95
N VAL A 96 -1.02 -14.66 12.37
CA VAL A 96 -2.03 -15.35 11.54
C VAL A 96 -2.33 -14.53 10.29
N VAL A 97 -2.51 -13.22 10.42
CA VAL A 97 -2.75 -12.32 9.29
C VAL A 97 -1.56 -12.31 8.34
N SER A 98 -0.34 -12.19 8.85
CA SER A 98 0.89 -12.21 8.04
C SER A 98 1.06 -13.52 7.28
N THR A 99 0.83 -14.65 7.94
CA THR A 99 0.89 -15.97 7.31
C THR A 99 -0.18 -16.11 6.23
N GLY A 100 -1.40 -15.70 6.49
CA GLY A 100 -2.52 -15.78 5.54
C GLY A 100 -2.34 -14.88 4.32
N LEU A 101 -1.73 -13.72 4.46
CA LEU A 101 -1.51 -12.75 3.38
C LEU A 101 -0.17 -12.92 2.65
N GLY A 102 0.80 -13.61 3.26
CA GLY A 102 2.11 -13.84 2.66
C GLY A 102 3.09 -12.69 2.80
N PHE A 103 2.87 -11.74 3.72
CA PHE A 103 3.83 -10.70 4.07
C PHE A 103 3.67 -10.30 5.54
N ASN A 104 4.70 -9.71 6.14
CA ASN A 104 4.63 -9.28 7.53
C ASN A 104 3.88 -7.94 7.64
N VAL A 105 2.69 -7.97 8.26
CA VAL A 105 1.80 -6.82 8.41
C VAL A 105 2.26 -5.80 9.46
N THR A 106 3.32 -6.09 10.21
CA THR A 106 3.86 -5.23 11.27
C THR A 106 5.21 -4.59 10.90
N LYS A 107 5.77 -4.93 9.73
CA LYS A 107 7.06 -4.41 9.29
C LYS A 107 6.95 -3.08 8.55
N SER A 108 8.10 -2.40 8.51
CA SER A 108 8.36 -1.29 7.61
C SER A 108 8.95 -1.81 6.30
N TYR A 109 8.53 -1.23 5.18
CA TYR A 109 9.01 -1.54 3.83
C TYR A 109 9.61 -0.29 3.22
N GLU A 110 10.79 -0.41 2.62
CA GLU A 110 11.39 0.70 1.89
C GLU A 110 10.62 0.94 0.59
N VAL A 111 10.23 2.18 0.37
CA VAL A 111 9.71 2.66 -0.91
C VAL A 111 10.71 3.65 -1.50
N SER A 112 11.07 3.47 -2.78
CA SER A 112 12.08 4.28 -3.43
C SER A 112 11.68 4.53 -4.87
N ASP A 113 11.63 5.81 -5.25
CA ASP A 113 11.44 6.22 -6.65
C ASP A 113 11.80 7.70 -6.87
N THR A 114 11.91 8.07 -8.15
CA THR A 114 12.20 9.42 -8.58
C THR A 114 11.21 9.85 -9.66
N TYR A 115 10.61 11.01 -9.46
CA TYR A 115 9.71 11.64 -10.43
C TYR A 115 10.31 12.92 -10.97
N GLN A 116 10.24 13.08 -12.30
CA GLN A 116 10.69 14.28 -12.99
C GLN A 116 9.60 14.86 -13.86
N ILE A 117 9.49 16.19 -13.84
CA ILE A 117 8.57 16.94 -14.69
C ILE A 117 9.17 18.28 -15.06
N LYS A 118 8.92 18.74 -16.29
CA LYS A 118 9.27 20.09 -16.72
C LYS A 118 8.27 21.09 -16.18
N VAL A 119 8.76 22.11 -15.50
CA VAL A 119 7.98 23.26 -15.03
C VAL A 119 8.12 24.38 -16.06
N PRO A 120 7.03 24.80 -16.71
CA PRO A 120 7.09 25.88 -17.70
C PRO A 120 7.49 27.23 -17.09
N SER A 121 7.98 28.14 -17.93
CA SER A 121 8.25 29.50 -17.50
C SER A 121 7.00 30.18 -16.95
N GLY A 122 7.14 30.89 -15.83
CA GLY A 122 6.03 31.56 -15.14
C GLY A 122 5.12 30.65 -14.32
N LYS A 123 5.42 29.35 -14.26
CA LYS A 123 4.67 28.37 -13.44
C LYS A 123 5.48 27.93 -12.22
N THR A 124 4.75 27.52 -11.19
CA THR A 124 5.33 26.93 -9.98
C THR A 124 4.60 25.65 -9.68
N TYR A 125 5.35 24.53 -9.63
CA TYR A 125 4.77 23.22 -9.33
C TYR A 125 5.21 22.74 -7.95
N THR A 126 4.26 22.22 -7.18
CA THR A 126 4.55 21.48 -5.94
C THR A 126 4.35 20.01 -6.22
N ILE A 127 5.42 19.21 -6.05
CA ILE A 127 5.37 17.76 -6.16
C ILE A 127 5.23 17.19 -4.75
N VAL A 128 4.25 16.31 -4.57
CA VAL A 128 3.94 15.63 -3.30
C VAL A 128 4.05 14.14 -3.53
N ALA A 129 4.83 13.46 -2.69
CA ALA A 129 4.96 12.01 -2.68
C ALA A 129 4.17 11.41 -1.53
N ARG A 130 3.39 10.37 -1.82
CA ARG A 130 2.61 9.59 -0.86
C ARG A 130 2.91 8.10 -1.05
N PRO A 131 2.74 7.24 -0.02
CA PRO A 131 2.91 5.81 -0.20
C PRO A 131 1.90 5.25 -1.20
N TYR A 132 2.34 4.28 -1.98
CA TYR A 132 1.47 3.44 -2.77
C TYR A 132 1.35 2.07 -2.12
N TYR A 133 0.11 1.61 -1.90
CA TYR A 133 -0.17 0.38 -1.18
C TYR A 133 -0.83 -0.66 -2.07
N GLN A 134 -0.43 -1.91 -1.90
CA GLN A 134 -1.29 -3.03 -2.18
C GLN A 134 -2.23 -3.22 -0.99
N THR A 135 -3.53 -3.26 -1.26
CA THR A 135 -4.57 -3.41 -0.24
C THR A 135 -5.10 -4.84 -0.25
N TYR A 136 -5.44 -5.32 0.93
CA TYR A 136 -6.01 -6.65 1.13
C TYR A 136 -7.26 -6.54 1.99
N ASN A 137 -8.33 -7.22 1.57
CA ASN A 137 -9.49 -7.47 2.41
C ASN A 137 -9.60 -8.98 2.59
N PHE A 138 -10.01 -9.42 3.76
CA PHE A 138 -10.10 -10.83 4.10
C PHE A 138 -11.18 -11.10 5.12
N ASP A 139 -11.72 -12.32 5.09
CA ASP A 139 -12.55 -12.86 6.14
C ASP A 139 -11.69 -13.60 7.16
N VAL A 140 -12.03 -13.44 8.44
CA VAL A 140 -11.42 -14.17 9.55
C VAL A 140 -12.37 -15.28 9.97
N TRP A 141 -11.89 -16.50 9.91
CA TRP A 141 -12.61 -17.70 10.31
C TRP A 141 -11.96 -18.30 11.56
N TYR A 142 -12.76 -18.99 12.32
CA TYR A 142 -12.32 -19.71 13.51
C TYR A 142 -12.70 -21.18 13.41
N ASP A 143 -11.73 -22.04 13.62
CA ASP A 143 -11.90 -23.49 13.70
C ASP A 143 -11.84 -23.91 15.18
N PRO A 144 -12.99 -24.23 15.82
CA PRO A 144 -13.03 -24.66 17.20
C PRO A 144 -12.57 -26.12 17.32
N ILE A 145 -12.15 -26.51 18.54
CA ILE A 145 -11.78 -27.90 18.82
C ILE A 145 -12.96 -28.84 18.63
N ILE A 146 -14.18 -28.37 18.92
CA ILE A 146 -15.42 -29.14 18.76
C ILE A 146 -16.43 -28.26 18.01
N GLY A 147 -17.05 -28.85 17.00
CA GLY A 147 -18.02 -28.18 16.14
C GLY A 147 -17.47 -27.80 14.79
N SER A 148 -18.26 -27.08 13.99
CA SER A 148 -17.87 -26.61 12.67
C SER A 148 -17.19 -25.24 12.76
N ASP A 149 -16.27 -24.98 11.84
CA ASP A 149 -15.68 -23.67 11.67
C ASP A 149 -16.74 -22.63 11.27
N TYR A 150 -16.50 -21.40 11.67
CA TYR A 150 -17.41 -20.29 11.41
C TYR A 150 -16.67 -19.00 11.12
N LYS A 151 -17.33 -18.10 10.40
CA LYS A 151 -16.82 -16.75 10.15
C LYS A 151 -16.89 -15.94 11.43
N ALA A 152 -15.71 -15.57 11.96
CA ALA A 152 -15.59 -14.76 13.18
C ALA A 152 -15.68 -13.25 12.87
N GLY A 153 -15.25 -12.82 11.67
CA GLY A 153 -15.28 -11.44 11.26
C GLY A 153 -14.50 -11.19 9.98
N TYR A 154 -13.91 -10.01 9.88
CA TYR A 154 -13.17 -9.57 8.71
C TYR A 154 -12.01 -8.63 9.10
N GLY A 155 -11.16 -8.34 8.13
CA GLY A 155 -10.08 -7.38 8.30
C GLY A 155 -9.56 -6.84 6.98
N ASN A 156 -8.61 -5.92 7.11
CA ASN A 156 -7.87 -5.36 5.99
C ASN A 156 -6.40 -5.20 6.32
N ALA A 157 -5.57 -5.12 5.30
CA ALA A 157 -4.15 -4.84 5.44
C ALA A 157 -3.64 -4.02 4.25
N PHE A 158 -2.57 -3.26 4.50
CA PHE A 158 -1.93 -2.38 3.53
C PHE A 158 -0.43 -2.67 3.51
N LYS A 159 0.06 -3.11 2.35
CA LYS A 159 1.48 -3.33 2.10
C LYS A 159 2.05 -2.19 1.27
N PRO A 160 3.06 -1.43 1.75
CA PRO A 160 3.72 -0.44 0.91
C PRO A 160 4.43 -1.11 -0.26
N ILE A 161 4.14 -0.67 -1.49
CA ILE A 161 4.70 -1.23 -2.73
C ILE A 161 5.30 -0.18 -3.67
N GLY A 162 5.25 1.08 -3.34
CA GLY A 162 5.76 2.13 -4.21
C GLY A 162 5.42 3.53 -3.73
N VAL A 163 5.45 4.47 -4.64
CA VAL A 163 5.21 5.90 -4.40
C VAL A 163 4.19 6.44 -5.40
N CYS A 164 3.24 7.22 -4.90
CA CYS A 164 2.35 8.04 -5.71
C CYS A 164 2.86 9.47 -5.71
N PHE A 165 3.09 10.03 -6.88
CA PHE A 165 3.48 11.42 -7.05
C PHE A 165 2.31 12.24 -7.56
N TYR A 166 2.00 13.31 -6.87
CA TYR A 166 1.00 14.31 -7.25
C TYR A 166 1.73 15.61 -7.52
N TYR A 167 1.34 16.35 -8.54
CA TYR A 167 1.85 17.68 -8.72
C TYR A 167 0.72 18.68 -8.90
N TYR A 168 0.92 19.81 -8.27
CA TYR A 168 -0.03 20.91 -8.15
C TYR A 168 0.59 22.19 -8.70
N GLU A 169 -0.24 23.01 -9.34
CA GLU A 169 0.07 24.37 -9.81
C GLU A 169 -0.51 25.42 -8.87
#